data_9d67f6876b7bc3dadf3c770685cde812
#
_entry.id   9d67f6876b7bc3dadf3c770685cde812
#
_cell.length_a   1.000
_cell.length_b   1.000
_cell.length_c   1.000
_cell.angle_alpha   90.00
_cell.angle_beta   90.00
_cell.angle_gamma   90.00
#
_symmetry.space_group_name_H-M   'P 1'
#
loop_
_entity.id
_entity.type
_entity.pdbx_description
1 polymer ?
#
loop_
_entity_poly.entity_id
_entity_poly.type
_entity_poly.pdbx_seq_one_letter_code
_entity_poly.pdbx_strand_id
1 'polypeptide(L)'
;GSDRFPDPTLFRSVHNKANGAGYTATKEEFISRTPLPLTDVAVGPDGAMYFTTGGRGAQSELYRVTYRGAASTKAVDGHDTKFTELRALRQEIETFHRTVEDPKSAVAFLWSHLGHRDRHIRYAARVAIEHQPVRTWREKATTSTDPVTTIQAIVALARQGDSVLQPQML
;
A
#
# COMPACT_ATOMS: atom_id res chain seq x y z
N GLY A 1 -35.02 -19.06 2.87
CA GLY A 1 -34.47 -17.93 3.55
C GLY A 1 -33.14 -18.35 4.10
N SER A 2 -32.01 -17.81 3.55
CA SER A 2 -30.68 -18.01 4.12
C SER A 2 -30.57 -17.07 5.30
N ASP A 3 -30.65 -17.59 6.50
CA ASP A 3 -30.23 -16.90 7.73
C ASP A 3 -28.71 -16.65 7.62
N ARG A 4 -28.35 -15.56 6.95
CA ARG A 4 -27.02 -15.00 7.11
C ARG A 4 -26.97 -14.38 8.49
N PHE A 5 -26.38 -15.09 9.44
CA PHE A 5 -25.90 -14.46 10.65
C PHE A 5 -25.01 -13.28 10.24
N PRO A 6 -25.26 -12.06 10.72
CA PRO A 6 -24.36 -10.97 10.44
C PRO A 6 -22.98 -11.37 10.95
N ASP A 7 -21.98 -11.35 10.07
CA ASP A 7 -20.59 -11.54 10.47
C ASP A 7 -20.29 -10.61 11.65
N PRO A 8 -19.68 -11.09 12.73
CA PRO A 8 -19.32 -10.23 13.85
C PRO A 8 -18.46 -9.11 13.31
N THR A 9 -18.92 -7.88 13.44
CA THR A 9 -18.09 -6.72 13.09
C THR A 9 -17.00 -6.59 14.14
N LEU A 10 -15.75 -6.64 13.69
CA LEU A 10 -14.58 -6.67 14.54
C LEU A 10 -13.82 -5.35 14.43
N PHE A 11 -13.54 -4.73 15.56
CA PHE A 11 -12.54 -3.68 15.65
C PHE A 11 -11.19 -4.34 15.88
N ARG A 12 -10.28 -4.16 14.92
CA ARG A 12 -8.96 -4.78 14.92
C ARG A 12 -7.87 -3.75 15.09
N SER A 13 -6.90 -4.07 15.94
CA SER A 13 -5.59 -3.43 15.96
C SER A 13 -4.70 -4.05 14.88
N VAL A 14 -3.90 -3.23 14.21
CA VAL A 14 -2.94 -3.67 13.19
C VAL A 14 -1.56 -3.19 13.59
N HIS A 15 -0.68 -4.15 13.88
CA HIS A 15 0.70 -3.89 14.27
C HIS A 15 1.60 -4.01 13.03
N ASN A 16 2.11 -2.87 12.56
CA ASN A 16 3.00 -2.79 11.42
C ASN A 16 4.46 -2.96 11.85
N LYS A 17 5.24 -3.71 11.04
CA LYS A 17 6.67 -3.88 11.19
C LYS A 17 7.34 -3.65 9.85
N ALA A 18 8.37 -2.80 9.81
CA ALA A 18 9.11 -2.53 8.60
C ALA A 18 9.69 -3.80 7.98
N ASN A 19 9.50 -3.95 6.67
CA ASN A 19 10.00 -5.08 5.89
C ASN A 19 10.35 -4.61 4.46
N GLY A 20 11.63 -4.38 4.22
CA GLY A 20 12.11 -3.77 2.98
C GLY A 20 11.54 -2.37 2.77
N ALA A 21 11.13 -2.06 1.55
CA ALA A 21 10.48 -0.80 1.20
C ALA A 21 9.00 -0.72 1.59
N GLY A 22 8.49 -1.71 2.33
CA GLY A 22 7.12 -1.79 2.81
C GLY A 22 7.05 -2.24 4.25
N TYR A 23 5.89 -2.83 4.61
CA TYR A 23 5.61 -3.33 5.95
C TYR A 23 4.97 -4.70 5.89
N THR A 24 5.21 -5.50 6.91
CA THR A 24 4.36 -6.64 7.29
C THR A 24 3.45 -6.19 8.41
N ALA A 25 2.28 -6.83 8.52
CA ALA A 25 1.31 -6.48 9.56
C ALA A 25 0.75 -7.73 10.22
N THR A 26 0.58 -7.66 11.53
CA THR A 26 -0.20 -8.64 12.30
C THR A 26 -1.49 -7.98 12.75
N LYS A 27 -2.59 -8.74 12.69
CA LYS A 27 -3.91 -8.28 13.14
C LYS A 27 -4.18 -8.84 14.53
N GLU A 28 -4.74 -8.02 15.38
CA GLU A 28 -5.24 -8.39 16.70
C GLU A 28 -6.72 -7.99 16.79
N GLU A 29 -7.55 -8.87 17.36
CA GLU A 29 -8.92 -8.52 17.69
C GLU A 29 -8.89 -7.67 18.96
N PHE A 30 -9.34 -6.43 18.83
CA PHE A 30 -9.31 -5.47 19.93
C PHE A 30 -10.67 -5.39 20.65
N ILE A 31 -11.75 -5.22 19.89
CA ILE A 31 -13.13 -5.23 20.40
C ILE A 31 -13.99 -6.01 19.44
N SER A 32 -14.83 -6.92 19.96
CA SER A 32 -15.84 -7.64 19.20
C SER A 32 -17.21 -7.56 19.87
N ARG A 33 -18.23 -7.43 19.05
CA ARG A 33 -19.65 -7.48 19.45
C ARG A 33 -20.49 -7.79 18.21
N THR A 34 -21.63 -8.38 18.40
CA THR A 34 -22.61 -8.61 17.34
C THR A 34 -23.94 -7.96 17.71
N PRO A 35 -24.41 -6.95 16.97
CA PRO A 35 -23.69 -6.20 15.92
C PRO A 35 -22.70 -5.17 16.50
N LEU A 36 -21.64 -4.84 15.76
CA LEU A 36 -20.73 -3.73 16.03
C LEU A 36 -20.51 -2.93 14.73
N PRO A 37 -21.51 -2.17 14.26
CA PRO A 37 -21.38 -1.35 13.05
C PRO A 37 -20.52 -0.11 13.33
N LEU A 38 -19.19 -0.30 13.39
CA LEU A 38 -18.20 0.74 13.64
C LEU A 38 -18.24 1.78 12.52
N THR A 39 -18.31 3.06 12.88
CA THR A 39 -18.36 4.17 11.91
C THR A 39 -17.13 5.06 11.98
N ASP A 40 -16.60 5.32 13.17
CA ASP A 40 -15.42 6.18 13.34
C ASP A 40 -14.67 5.89 14.64
N VAL A 41 -13.41 6.34 14.73
CA VAL A 41 -12.57 6.22 15.93
C VAL A 41 -11.65 7.44 16.07
N ALA A 42 -11.50 7.92 17.29
CA ALA A 42 -10.58 9.01 17.62
C ALA A 42 -9.94 8.79 19.01
N VAL A 43 -8.73 9.31 19.18
CA VAL A 43 -8.11 9.43 20.51
C VAL A 43 -8.41 10.82 21.06
N GLY A 44 -9.04 10.89 22.21
CA GLY A 44 -9.40 12.14 22.87
C GLY A 44 -8.21 12.80 23.56
N PRO A 45 -8.34 14.08 23.92
CA PRO A 45 -7.31 14.81 24.64
C PRO A 45 -7.03 14.26 26.04
N ASP A 46 -7.95 13.47 26.60
CA ASP A 46 -7.82 12.74 27.86
C ASP A 46 -7.06 11.42 27.72
N GLY A 47 -6.58 11.09 26.52
CA GLY A 47 -5.87 9.84 26.21
C GLY A 47 -6.78 8.62 26.10
N ALA A 48 -8.10 8.77 26.25
CA ALA A 48 -9.04 7.69 26.00
C ALA A 48 -9.34 7.56 24.51
N MET A 49 -9.62 6.33 24.06
CA MET A 49 -10.10 6.10 22.71
C MET A 49 -11.63 6.17 22.69
N TYR A 50 -12.16 6.92 21.76
CA TYR A 50 -13.58 7.03 21.49
C TYR A 50 -13.90 6.39 20.14
N PHE A 51 -14.98 5.63 20.07
CA PHE A 51 -15.48 5.13 18.80
C PHE A 51 -17.01 5.20 18.77
N THR A 52 -17.53 5.35 17.58
CA THR A 52 -18.96 5.40 17.32
C THR A 52 -19.43 4.19 16.55
N THR A 53 -20.65 3.79 16.81
CA THR A 53 -21.37 2.76 16.05
C THR A 53 -22.66 3.35 15.50
N GLY A 54 -23.19 2.76 14.43
CA GLY A 54 -24.46 3.18 13.84
C GLY A 54 -24.60 2.84 12.37
N GLY A 55 -25.69 3.29 11.78
CA GLY A 55 -26.03 3.06 10.38
C GLY A 55 -26.83 1.78 10.11
N ARG A 56 -27.43 1.71 8.94
CA ARG A 56 -28.22 0.56 8.45
C ARG A 56 -29.32 0.09 9.40
N GLY A 57 -30.00 1.03 10.10
CA GLY A 57 -31.06 0.71 11.04
C GLY A 57 -30.58 0.25 12.43
N ALA A 58 -29.27 0.23 12.69
CA ALA A 58 -28.74 -0.01 14.02
C ALA A 58 -28.78 1.28 14.87
N GLN A 59 -29.02 1.11 16.16
CA GLN A 59 -28.93 2.23 17.11
C GLN A 59 -27.52 2.77 17.14
N SER A 60 -27.39 4.11 17.10
CA SER A 60 -26.09 4.79 17.23
C SER A 60 -25.66 4.85 18.68
N GLU A 61 -24.38 4.57 18.93
CA GLU A 61 -23.78 4.55 20.26
C GLU A 61 -22.40 5.21 20.20
N LEU A 62 -21.99 5.85 21.30
CA LEU A 62 -20.64 6.37 21.53
C LEU A 62 -20.00 5.60 22.67
N TYR A 63 -18.83 5.05 22.40
CA TYR A 63 -18.05 4.31 23.40
C TYR A 63 -16.78 5.07 23.78
N ARG A 64 -16.44 4.99 25.07
CA ARG A 64 -15.17 5.47 25.61
C ARG A 64 -14.41 4.29 26.18
N VAL A 65 -13.19 4.07 25.66
CA VAL A 65 -12.29 2.98 26.09
C VAL A 65 -11.12 3.57 26.85
N THR A 66 -10.88 3.08 28.05
CA THR A 66 -9.75 3.48 28.87
C THR A 66 -8.93 2.26 29.28
N TYR A 67 -7.61 2.40 29.29
CA TYR A 67 -6.73 1.36 29.79
C TYR A 67 -6.66 1.39 31.32
N ARG A 68 -6.79 0.21 31.95
CA ARG A 68 -6.70 0.03 33.41
C ARG A 68 -5.54 -0.86 33.85
N GLY A 69 -4.63 -1.22 32.94
CA GLY A 69 -3.47 -2.03 33.23
C GLY A 69 -2.32 -1.21 33.84
N ALA A 70 -1.22 -1.90 34.17
CA ALA A 70 -0.02 -1.30 34.76
C ALA A 70 1.00 -0.80 33.72
N ALA A 71 0.81 -1.09 32.42
CA ALA A 71 1.72 -0.66 31.38
C ALA A 71 1.63 0.86 31.15
N SER A 72 2.73 1.46 30.69
CA SER A 72 2.77 2.89 30.36
C SER A 72 1.83 3.21 29.20
N THR A 73 1.02 4.25 29.36
CA THR A 73 0.17 4.83 28.29
C THR A 73 0.81 6.06 27.65
N LYS A 74 2.10 6.32 27.92
CA LYS A 74 2.83 7.41 27.25
C LYS A 74 2.89 7.16 25.75
N ALA A 75 2.84 8.24 24.97
CA ALA A 75 3.04 8.16 23.53
C ALA A 75 4.36 7.43 23.22
N VAL A 76 4.27 6.47 22.33
CA VAL A 76 5.43 5.70 21.84
C VAL A 76 5.86 6.30 20.51
N ASP A 77 7.18 6.46 20.32
CA ASP A 77 7.70 6.79 18.99
C ASP A 77 7.45 5.60 18.05
N GLY A 78 6.53 5.78 17.14
CA GLY A 78 6.18 4.78 16.12
C GLY A 78 7.13 4.72 14.93
N HIS A 79 8.20 5.52 14.91
CA HIS A 79 9.13 5.55 13.79
C HIS A 79 10.04 4.31 13.81
N ASP A 80 9.82 3.41 12.85
CA ASP A 80 10.73 2.30 12.61
C ASP A 80 11.84 2.74 11.65
N THR A 81 13.07 2.81 12.16
CA THR A 81 14.26 3.22 11.39
C THR A 81 14.83 2.11 10.50
N LYS A 82 14.35 0.87 10.64
CA LYS A 82 14.78 -0.23 9.77
C LYS A 82 14.37 0.04 8.32
N PHE A 83 15.24 -0.29 7.39
CA PHE A 83 15.01 -0.16 5.96
C PHE A 83 14.63 1.26 5.49
N THR A 84 15.05 2.31 6.21
CA THR A 84 14.73 3.70 5.86
C THR A 84 15.20 4.05 4.45
N GLU A 85 16.38 3.57 4.04
CA GLU A 85 16.93 3.82 2.70
C GLU A 85 16.03 3.21 1.59
N LEU A 86 15.52 1.99 1.80
CA LEU A 86 14.62 1.37 0.83
C LEU A 86 13.29 2.09 0.74
N ARG A 87 12.77 2.59 1.86
CA ARG A 87 11.54 3.40 1.85
C ARG A 87 11.77 4.75 1.18
N ALA A 88 12.92 5.39 1.43
CA ALA A 88 13.30 6.65 0.76
C ALA A 88 13.43 6.45 -0.75
N LEU A 89 14.11 5.38 -1.20
CA LEU A 89 14.20 5.03 -2.62
C LEU A 89 12.81 4.80 -3.23
N ARG A 90 11.93 4.11 -2.54
CA ARG A 90 10.56 3.92 -3.01
C ARG A 90 9.84 5.26 -3.16
N GLN A 91 9.93 6.15 -2.17
CA GLN A 91 9.32 7.48 -2.23
C GLN A 91 9.89 8.31 -3.38
N GLU A 92 11.20 8.24 -3.62
CA GLU A 92 11.85 8.89 -4.76
C GLU A 92 11.25 8.38 -6.09
N ILE A 93 11.15 7.06 -6.27
CA ILE A 93 10.53 6.44 -7.46
C ILE A 93 9.07 6.89 -7.61
N GLU A 94 8.32 6.97 -6.52
CA GLU A 94 6.91 7.38 -6.52
C GLU A 94 6.72 8.85 -6.96
N THR A 95 7.74 9.70 -6.89
CA THR A 95 7.68 11.06 -7.46
C THR A 95 7.48 11.07 -8.98
N PHE A 96 7.83 9.96 -9.65
CA PHE A 96 7.66 9.74 -11.09
C PHE A 96 6.31 9.09 -11.45
N HIS A 97 5.38 8.90 -10.50
CA HIS A 97 4.00 8.47 -10.79
C HIS A 97 3.19 9.59 -11.46
N ARG A 98 3.83 10.27 -12.37
CA ARG A 98 3.31 11.33 -13.25
C ARG A 98 4.22 11.48 -14.45
N THR A 99 3.72 12.09 -15.52
CA THR A 99 4.58 12.50 -16.63
C THR A 99 5.52 13.62 -16.18
N VAL A 100 6.80 13.51 -16.52
CA VAL A 100 7.85 14.49 -16.19
C VAL A 100 8.37 15.20 -17.44
N GLU A 101 9.08 16.31 -17.28
CA GLU A 101 9.63 17.10 -18.39
C GLU A 101 10.72 16.37 -19.16
N ASP A 102 11.57 15.60 -18.45
CA ASP A 102 12.59 14.75 -19.07
C ASP A 102 12.27 13.24 -18.87
N PRO A 103 11.39 12.66 -19.71
CA PRO A 103 11.04 11.26 -19.60
C PRO A 103 12.20 10.30 -19.88
N LYS A 104 13.23 10.72 -20.65
CA LYS A 104 14.37 9.84 -20.99
C LYS A 104 15.24 9.59 -19.77
N SER A 105 15.60 10.63 -19.03
CA SER A 105 16.36 10.51 -17.79
C SER A 105 15.55 9.78 -16.73
N ALA A 106 14.26 10.07 -16.61
CA ALA A 106 13.36 9.36 -15.70
C ALA A 106 13.33 7.86 -16.02
N VAL A 107 13.14 7.46 -17.29
CA VAL A 107 13.15 6.06 -17.70
C VAL A 107 14.51 5.40 -17.42
N ALA A 108 15.62 6.08 -17.62
CA ALA A 108 16.95 5.53 -17.32
C ALA A 108 17.09 5.17 -15.83
N PHE A 109 16.68 6.07 -14.94
CA PHE A 109 16.65 5.86 -13.50
C PHE A 109 15.70 4.71 -13.11
N LEU A 110 14.45 4.78 -13.54
CA LEU A 110 13.41 3.82 -13.19
C LEU A 110 13.72 2.40 -13.70
N TRP A 111 14.35 2.31 -14.86
CA TRP A 111 14.70 1.02 -15.49
C TRP A 111 15.62 0.18 -14.60
N SER A 112 16.59 0.81 -13.93
CA SER A 112 17.52 0.12 -13.03
C SER A 112 16.83 -0.53 -11.82
N HIS A 113 15.58 -0.14 -11.54
CA HIS A 113 14.81 -0.62 -10.41
C HIS A 113 13.72 -1.64 -10.76
N LEU A 114 13.49 -1.91 -12.05
CA LEU A 114 12.52 -2.94 -12.48
C LEU A 114 12.92 -4.36 -12.08
N GLY A 115 14.22 -4.64 -11.99
CA GLY A 115 14.78 -5.90 -11.53
C GLY A 115 15.09 -5.94 -10.02
N HIS A 116 14.76 -4.91 -9.25
CA HIS A 116 15.15 -4.81 -7.84
C HIS A 116 14.61 -5.97 -7.01
N ARG A 117 15.42 -6.49 -6.05
CA ARG A 117 15.04 -7.62 -5.17
C ARG A 117 13.79 -7.36 -4.33
N ASP A 118 13.56 -6.11 -3.90
CA ASP A 118 12.38 -5.72 -3.16
C ASP A 118 11.18 -5.53 -4.11
N ARG A 119 10.09 -6.25 -3.84
CA ARG A 119 8.89 -6.23 -4.70
C ARG A 119 8.20 -4.87 -4.74
N HIS A 120 8.28 -4.09 -3.65
CA HIS A 120 7.62 -2.78 -3.57
C HIS A 120 8.37 -1.75 -4.41
N ILE A 121 9.71 -1.85 -4.47
CA ILE A 121 10.54 -1.05 -5.38
C ILE A 121 10.22 -1.39 -6.83
N ARG A 122 10.21 -2.70 -7.21
CA ARG A 122 9.85 -3.11 -8.56
C ARG A 122 8.47 -2.61 -8.98
N TYR A 123 7.49 -2.74 -8.09
CA TYR A 123 6.13 -2.29 -8.35
C TYR A 123 6.08 -0.77 -8.57
N ALA A 124 6.69 0.01 -7.69
CA ALA A 124 6.76 1.46 -7.80
C ALA A 124 7.44 1.88 -9.13
N ALA A 125 8.58 1.25 -9.47
CA ALA A 125 9.31 1.52 -10.72
C ALA A 125 8.46 1.19 -11.95
N ARG A 126 7.73 0.06 -11.94
CA ARG A 126 6.84 -0.29 -13.04
C ARG A 126 5.72 0.73 -13.22
N VAL A 127 5.04 1.11 -12.14
CA VAL A 127 3.99 2.13 -12.20
C VAL A 127 4.56 3.46 -12.71
N ALA A 128 5.75 3.86 -12.23
CA ALA A 128 6.40 5.08 -12.66
C ALA A 128 6.71 5.08 -14.19
N ILE A 129 7.17 3.94 -14.74
CA ILE A 129 7.40 3.81 -16.20
C ILE A 129 6.08 3.88 -16.98
N GLU A 130 4.99 3.30 -16.46
CA GLU A 130 3.66 3.39 -17.08
C GLU A 130 3.19 4.85 -17.25
N HIS A 131 3.65 5.76 -16.40
CA HIS A 131 3.36 7.21 -16.52
C HIS A 131 4.25 7.94 -17.55
N GLN A 132 5.31 7.32 -18.04
CA GLN A 132 6.18 7.93 -19.05
C GLN A 132 5.72 7.57 -20.47
N PRO A 133 5.96 8.44 -21.45
CA PRO A 133 5.57 8.17 -22.84
C PRO A 133 6.16 6.84 -23.34
N VAL A 134 5.34 5.90 -23.80
CA VAL A 134 5.72 4.53 -24.21
C VAL A 134 6.87 4.52 -25.22
N ARG A 135 6.90 5.49 -26.15
CA ARG A 135 7.97 5.63 -27.14
C ARG A 135 9.38 5.76 -26.55
N THR A 136 9.49 6.14 -25.26
CA THR A 136 10.79 6.33 -24.59
C THR A 136 11.35 5.04 -23.98
N TRP A 137 10.55 3.98 -23.87
CA TRP A 137 10.96 2.75 -23.19
C TRP A 137 10.50 1.43 -23.84
N ARG A 138 9.58 1.46 -24.84
CA ARG A 138 9.06 0.23 -25.46
C ARG A 138 10.17 -0.66 -26.06
N GLU A 139 11.17 -0.07 -26.70
CA GLU A 139 12.28 -0.83 -27.30
C GLU A 139 13.09 -1.55 -26.22
N LYS A 140 13.37 -0.89 -25.10
CA LYS A 140 14.03 -1.53 -23.96
C LYS A 140 13.21 -2.70 -23.39
N ALA A 141 11.87 -2.61 -23.42
CA ALA A 141 11.00 -3.67 -22.92
C ALA A 141 11.09 -4.95 -23.74
N THR A 142 11.27 -4.82 -25.06
CA THR A 142 11.36 -5.96 -25.99
C THR A 142 12.79 -6.50 -26.18
N THR A 143 13.81 -5.76 -25.75
CA THR A 143 15.23 -6.14 -25.89
C THR A 143 15.90 -6.49 -24.55
N SER A 144 15.20 -6.37 -23.43
CA SER A 144 15.72 -6.70 -22.11
C SER A 144 16.04 -8.19 -21.99
N THR A 145 17.18 -8.51 -21.38
CA THR A 145 17.64 -9.89 -21.17
C THR A 145 17.52 -10.33 -19.70
N ASP A 146 17.31 -9.42 -18.77
CA ASP A 146 17.06 -9.78 -17.36
C ASP A 146 15.60 -10.22 -17.20
N PRO A 147 15.32 -11.46 -16.80
CA PRO A 147 13.96 -12.01 -16.75
C PRO A 147 13.01 -11.20 -15.87
N VAL A 148 13.48 -10.70 -14.72
CA VAL A 148 12.64 -9.96 -13.78
C VAL A 148 12.25 -8.60 -14.35
N THR A 149 13.24 -7.87 -14.88
CA THR A 149 13.04 -6.59 -15.59
C THR A 149 12.10 -6.77 -16.78
N THR A 150 12.33 -7.81 -17.59
CA THR A 150 11.51 -8.12 -18.77
C THR A 150 10.05 -8.34 -18.38
N ILE A 151 9.77 -9.16 -17.37
CA ILE A 151 8.40 -9.38 -16.89
C ILE A 151 7.73 -8.06 -16.47
N GLN A 152 8.42 -7.22 -15.70
CA GLN A 152 7.85 -5.94 -15.28
C GLN A 152 7.59 -5.01 -16.47
N ALA A 153 8.52 -4.96 -17.42
CA ALA A 153 8.41 -4.13 -18.62
C ALA A 153 7.27 -4.60 -19.55
N ILE A 154 7.13 -5.90 -19.78
CA ILE A 154 6.04 -6.48 -20.60
C ILE A 154 4.69 -6.24 -19.93
N VAL A 155 4.59 -6.41 -18.61
CA VAL A 155 3.35 -6.07 -17.87
C VAL A 155 3.01 -4.59 -18.03
N ALA A 156 4.01 -3.69 -17.95
CA ALA A 156 3.79 -2.26 -18.19
C ALA A 156 3.29 -1.98 -19.62
N LEU A 157 3.86 -2.62 -20.65
CA LEU A 157 3.39 -2.50 -22.04
C LEU A 157 1.95 -2.98 -22.22
N ALA A 158 1.62 -4.15 -21.65
CA ALA A 158 0.28 -4.71 -21.73
C ALA A 158 -0.76 -3.77 -21.09
N ARG A 159 -0.40 -3.09 -19.98
CA ARG A 159 -1.27 -2.12 -19.30
C ARG A 159 -1.49 -0.83 -20.09
N GLN A 160 -0.63 -0.49 -21.04
CA GLN A 160 -0.86 0.66 -21.94
C GLN A 160 -2.01 0.43 -22.93
N GLY A 161 -2.42 -0.83 -23.15
CA GLY A 161 -3.57 -1.18 -23.99
C GLY A 161 -3.37 -0.95 -25.49
N ASP A 162 -2.15 -0.75 -25.95
CA ASP A 162 -1.83 -0.57 -27.37
C ASP A 162 -1.79 -1.93 -28.09
N SER A 163 -2.83 -2.21 -28.89
CA SER A 163 -2.95 -3.46 -29.63
C SER A 163 -1.82 -3.70 -30.65
N VAL A 164 -1.17 -2.65 -31.14
CA VAL A 164 -0.02 -2.73 -32.06
C VAL A 164 1.18 -3.39 -31.39
N LEU A 165 1.27 -3.32 -30.06
CA LEU A 165 2.37 -3.90 -29.28
C LEU A 165 2.14 -5.37 -28.90
N GLN A 166 0.91 -5.91 -29.04
CA GLN A 166 0.58 -7.28 -28.64
C GLN A 166 1.47 -8.35 -29.29
N PRO A 167 1.77 -8.31 -30.62
CA PRO A 167 2.63 -9.32 -31.23
C PRO A 167 4.07 -9.31 -30.72
N GLN A 168 4.51 -8.21 -30.10
CA GLN A 168 5.88 -8.06 -29.56
C GLN A 168 6.00 -8.57 -28.13
N MET A 169 4.86 -8.86 -27.49
CA MET A 169 4.79 -9.33 -26.09
C MET A 169 4.63 -10.86 -25.99
N LEU A 170 4.34 -11.53 -27.09
CA LEU A 170 4.22 -12.98 -27.23
C LEU A 170 5.52 -13.62 -27.72
#